data_e89f1d9d097a6df8ee93de6098f5eb21
#
_entry.id   e89f1d9d097a6df8ee93de6098f5eb21
#
_cell.length_a   1.000
_cell.length_b   1.000
_cell.length_c   1.000
_cell.angle_alpha   90.00
_cell.angle_beta   90.00
_cell.angle_gamma   90.00
#
_symmetry.space_group_name_H-M   'P 1'
#
loop_
_entity.id
_entity.type
_entity.pdbx_description
1 polymer ?
#
loop_
_entity_poly.entity_id
_entity_poly.type
_entity_poly.pdbx_seq_one_letter_code
_entity_poly.pdbx_strand_id
1 'polypeptide(L)'
;MFRSASLAFIFLTTSAALGGELPRYNIEAMCRAAPSLEGGAGNTDQNCVRDETQARTQLGQQWAGFDARRRETCAQEASIGGPPSYVALLTCLQM
;
A
#
# COMPACT_ATOMS: atom_id res chain seq x y z
N MET A 1 -50.68 18.47 -18.45
CA MET A 1 -50.06 17.33 -17.83
C MET A 1 -48.60 17.37 -17.95
N PHE A 2 -47.99 17.50 -16.84
CA PHE A 2 -46.53 17.63 -16.81
C PHE A 2 -45.94 16.38 -16.29
N ARG A 3 -45.04 15.87 -17.03
CA ARG A 3 -44.25 14.75 -16.58
C ARG A 3 -42.90 15.25 -16.17
N SER A 4 -42.64 15.18 -14.92
CA SER A 4 -41.31 15.41 -14.48
C SER A 4 -40.50 14.17 -14.79
N ALA A 5 -39.61 14.29 -15.69
CA ALA A 5 -38.63 13.24 -15.91
C ALA A 5 -37.65 13.29 -14.77
N SER A 6 -37.72 12.31 -13.92
CA SER A 6 -36.71 12.14 -12.90
C SER A 6 -35.47 11.64 -13.58
N LEU A 7 -34.55 12.52 -13.75
CA LEU A 7 -33.23 12.11 -14.18
C LEU A 7 -32.50 11.54 -13.00
N ALA A 8 -32.45 10.25 -12.97
CA ALA A 8 -31.60 9.59 -12.00
C ALA A 8 -30.15 9.75 -12.46
N PHE A 9 -29.46 10.60 -11.80
CA PHE A 9 -28.02 10.72 -12.04
C PHE A 9 -27.34 9.63 -11.27
N ILE A 10 -26.92 8.64 -11.99
CA ILE A 10 -26.08 7.62 -11.40
C ILE A 10 -24.66 8.15 -11.50
N PHE A 11 -24.17 8.61 -10.40
CA PHE A 11 -22.76 8.96 -10.33
C PHE A 11 -21.98 7.70 -10.12
N LEU A 12 -21.54 7.15 -11.21
CA LEU A 12 -20.53 6.13 -11.15
C LEU A 12 -19.22 6.83 -10.91
N THR A 13 -18.93 7.05 -9.67
CA THR A 13 -17.58 7.42 -9.34
C THR A 13 -16.76 6.15 -9.42
N THR A 14 -16.32 5.85 -10.59
CA THR A 14 -15.28 4.87 -10.73
C THR A 14 -14.01 5.52 -10.25
N SER A 15 -13.83 5.48 -8.98
CA SER A 15 -12.54 5.82 -8.44
C SER A 15 -11.64 4.61 -8.52
N ALA A 16 -11.79 3.84 -9.55
CA ALA A 16 -10.80 2.84 -9.87
C ALA A 16 -9.56 3.57 -10.28
N ALA A 17 -9.27 4.55 -9.55
CA ALA A 17 -8.15 5.34 -9.84
C ALA A 17 -6.92 4.48 -9.71
N LEU A 18 -6.16 4.53 -10.70
CA LEU A 18 -4.79 4.14 -10.66
C LEU A 18 -4.18 4.64 -9.36
N GLY A 19 -3.79 3.71 -8.50
CA GLY A 19 -3.19 4.06 -7.25
C GLY A 19 -4.14 4.63 -6.22
N GLY A 20 -5.46 4.49 -6.40
CA GLY A 20 -6.43 4.99 -5.44
C GLY A 20 -6.42 4.27 -4.12
N GLU A 21 -5.98 3.03 -4.10
CA GLU A 21 -5.96 2.23 -2.90
C GLU A 21 -4.55 1.79 -2.56
N LEU A 22 -4.29 1.73 -1.26
CA LEU A 22 -3.04 1.18 -0.77
C LEU A 22 -2.94 -0.28 -1.21
N PRO A 23 -1.83 -0.68 -1.81
CA PRO A 23 -1.66 -2.07 -2.21
C PRO A 23 -1.69 -3.00 -1.01
N ARG A 24 -2.11 -4.24 -1.25
CA ARG A 24 -2.18 -5.25 -0.20
C ARG A 24 -1.03 -6.21 -0.35
N TYR A 25 -0.10 -6.13 0.57
CA TYR A 25 1.05 -7.01 0.61
C TYR A 25 0.84 -8.06 1.68
N ASN A 26 1.38 -9.24 1.44
CA ASN A 26 1.34 -10.29 2.45
C ASN A 26 2.54 -10.12 3.37
N ILE A 27 2.30 -9.50 4.51
CA ILE A 27 3.37 -9.15 5.45
C ILE A 27 4.07 -10.40 5.97
N GLU A 28 3.29 -11.42 6.35
CA GLU A 28 3.87 -12.62 6.92
C GLU A 28 4.76 -13.35 5.92
N ALA A 29 4.30 -13.48 4.68
CA ALA A 29 5.10 -14.13 3.65
C ALA A 29 6.36 -13.34 3.33
N MET A 30 6.24 -12.02 3.28
CA MET A 30 7.38 -11.16 3.01
C MET A 30 8.42 -11.27 4.12
N CYS A 31 7.98 -11.25 5.37
CA CYS A 31 8.89 -11.35 6.50
C CYS A 31 9.58 -12.70 6.59
N ARG A 32 8.88 -13.77 6.20
CA ARG A 32 9.51 -15.09 6.16
C ARG A 32 10.54 -15.19 5.05
N ALA A 33 10.33 -14.50 3.93
CA ALA A 33 11.23 -14.52 2.81
C ALA A 33 12.43 -13.60 3.01
N ALA A 34 12.33 -12.64 3.92
CA ALA A 34 13.42 -11.71 4.16
C ALA A 34 14.59 -12.43 4.79
N PRO A 35 15.82 -12.19 4.32
CA PRO A 35 16.97 -12.82 4.93
C PRO A 35 17.17 -12.29 6.34
N SER A 36 17.48 -13.20 7.25
CA SER A 36 17.82 -12.84 8.60
C SER A 36 19.23 -12.26 8.61
N LEU A 37 19.34 -11.00 8.85
CA LEU A 37 20.63 -10.32 8.79
C LEU A 37 21.54 -10.63 9.95
N GLU A 38 21.00 -11.17 11.04
CA GLU A 38 21.79 -11.36 12.26
C GLU A 38 21.79 -12.78 12.77
N GLY A 39 21.39 -13.72 11.96
CA GLY A 39 21.40 -15.11 12.36
C GLY A 39 20.55 -15.42 13.58
N GLY A 40 19.81 -14.43 14.06
CA GLY A 40 18.92 -14.61 15.17
C GLY A 40 17.56 -15.01 14.69
N ALA A 41 17.17 -16.21 14.99
CA ALA A 41 15.82 -16.66 14.66
C ALA A 41 14.84 -16.07 15.66
N GLY A 42 13.59 -15.96 15.29
CA GLY A 42 12.52 -15.67 16.21
C GLY A 42 12.17 -14.20 16.31
N ASN A 43 13.04 -13.39 16.87
CA ASN A 43 12.73 -11.97 17.06
C ASN A 43 12.74 -11.17 15.78
N THR A 44 13.57 -11.57 14.82
CA THR A 44 13.67 -10.87 13.55
C THR A 44 12.36 -10.92 12.78
N ASP A 45 11.71 -12.08 12.78
CA ASP A 45 10.45 -12.24 12.07
C ASP A 45 9.34 -11.41 12.72
N GLN A 46 9.26 -11.43 14.04
CA GLN A 46 8.28 -10.63 14.76
C GLN A 46 8.52 -9.14 14.58
N ASN A 47 9.76 -8.71 14.61
CA ASN A 47 10.10 -7.32 14.37
C ASN A 47 9.74 -6.89 12.95
N CYS A 48 9.98 -7.76 11.98
CA CYS A 48 9.60 -7.50 10.61
C CYS A 48 8.10 -7.30 10.48
N VAL A 49 7.31 -8.21 11.06
CA VAL A 49 5.86 -8.11 11.00
C VAL A 49 5.38 -6.82 11.66
N ARG A 50 5.95 -6.47 12.80
CA ARG A 50 5.57 -5.24 13.49
C ARG A 50 5.90 -4.01 12.65
N ASP A 51 7.09 -3.94 12.10
CA ASP A 51 7.53 -2.78 11.33
C ASP A 51 6.71 -2.64 10.05
N GLU A 52 6.42 -3.74 9.38
CA GLU A 52 5.58 -3.74 8.19
C GLU A 52 4.16 -3.33 8.51
N THR A 53 3.63 -3.78 9.63
CA THR A 53 2.27 -3.43 10.05
C THR A 53 2.18 -1.95 10.39
N GLN A 54 3.18 -1.41 11.06
CA GLN A 54 3.21 0.02 11.37
C GLN A 54 3.33 0.86 10.10
N ALA A 55 4.17 0.44 9.16
CA ALA A 55 4.31 1.13 7.89
C ALA A 55 2.99 1.12 7.11
N ARG A 56 2.29 -0.02 7.11
CA ARG A 56 0.99 -0.10 6.46
C ARG A 56 -0.02 0.86 7.07
N THR A 57 -0.05 0.94 8.39
CA THR A 57 -0.95 1.84 9.08
C THR A 57 -0.66 3.29 8.74
N GLN A 58 0.61 3.66 8.75
CA GLN A 58 1.03 5.01 8.44
C GLN A 58 0.73 5.37 6.99
N LEU A 59 1.00 4.44 6.07
CA LEU A 59 0.67 4.61 4.67
C LEU A 59 -0.83 4.82 4.46
N GLY A 60 -1.65 4.04 5.17
CA GLY A 60 -3.09 4.17 5.05
C GLY A 60 -3.60 5.55 5.44
N GLN A 61 -2.96 6.16 6.41
CA GLN A 61 -3.34 7.51 6.85
C GLN A 61 -2.91 8.58 5.87
N GLN A 62 -1.84 8.36 5.14
CA GLN A 62 -1.23 9.38 4.29
C GLN A 62 -1.41 9.12 2.79
N TRP A 63 -1.95 7.96 2.44
CA TRP A 63 -1.93 7.48 1.06
C TRP A 63 -2.54 8.48 0.07
N ALA A 64 -3.71 9.00 0.39
CA ALA A 64 -4.41 9.92 -0.50
C ALA A 64 -3.66 11.25 -0.67
N GLY A 65 -2.79 11.59 0.27
CA GLY A 65 -2.02 12.83 0.19
C GLY A 65 -0.79 12.77 -0.69
N PHE A 66 -0.35 11.57 -1.04
CA PHE A 66 0.78 11.43 -1.95
C PHE A 66 0.33 11.56 -3.40
N ASP A 67 1.20 12.11 -4.22
CA ASP A 67 0.95 12.21 -5.66
C ASP A 67 0.76 10.83 -6.28
N ALA A 68 -0.24 10.70 -7.15
CA ALA A 68 -0.60 9.41 -7.72
C ALA A 68 0.55 8.77 -8.50
N ARG A 69 1.30 9.57 -9.23
CA ARG A 69 2.43 9.06 -9.99
C ARG A 69 3.54 8.57 -9.07
N ARG A 70 3.78 9.30 -7.99
CA ARG A 70 4.76 8.88 -7.01
C ARG A 70 4.34 7.58 -6.33
N ARG A 71 3.06 7.45 -6.00
CA ARG A 71 2.56 6.21 -5.43
C ARG A 71 2.82 5.03 -6.33
N GLU A 72 2.57 5.20 -7.62
CA GLU A 72 2.79 4.13 -8.59
C GLU A 72 4.27 3.80 -8.72
N THR A 73 5.11 4.80 -8.86
CA THR A 73 6.55 4.59 -8.97
C THR A 73 7.13 3.90 -7.75
N CYS A 74 6.75 4.37 -6.57
CA CYS A 74 7.25 3.77 -5.34
C CYS A 74 6.72 2.35 -5.13
N ALA A 75 5.49 2.08 -5.55
CA ALA A 75 4.96 0.72 -5.47
C ALA A 75 5.74 -0.23 -6.37
N GLN A 76 6.13 0.22 -7.55
CA GLN A 76 6.97 -0.60 -8.43
C GLN A 76 8.34 -0.83 -7.82
N GLU A 77 8.95 0.20 -7.26
CA GLU A 77 10.26 0.06 -6.64
C GLU A 77 10.22 -0.85 -5.41
N ALA A 78 9.15 -0.79 -4.65
CA ALA A 78 9.01 -1.63 -3.47
C ALA A 78 8.94 -3.12 -3.80
N SER A 79 8.66 -3.46 -5.05
CA SER A 79 8.57 -4.84 -5.52
C SER A 79 9.87 -5.34 -6.15
N ILE A 80 10.89 -4.51 -6.24
CA ILE A 80 12.15 -4.90 -6.86
C ILE A 80 12.99 -5.65 -5.84
N GLY A 81 13.51 -6.79 -6.26
CA GLY A 81 14.46 -7.55 -5.44
C GLY A 81 13.82 -8.52 -4.47
N GLY A 82 12.51 -8.66 -4.48
CA GLY A 82 11.83 -9.60 -3.61
C GLY A 82 10.37 -9.25 -3.40
N PRO A 83 9.71 -9.90 -2.44
CA PRO A 83 8.34 -9.58 -2.12
C PRO A 83 8.20 -8.11 -1.72
N PRO A 84 7.11 -7.46 -2.12
CA PRO A 84 6.94 -6.04 -1.82
C PRO A 84 6.80 -5.79 -0.32
N SER A 85 7.30 -4.64 0.12
CA SER A 85 7.38 -4.27 1.52
C SER A 85 6.73 -2.91 1.75
N TYR A 86 5.90 -2.82 2.78
CA TYR A 86 5.33 -1.54 3.18
C TYR A 86 6.39 -0.56 3.69
N VAL A 87 7.39 -1.06 4.38
CA VAL A 87 8.50 -0.21 4.85
C VAL A 87 9.22 0.40 3.65
N ALA A 88 9.50 -0.41 2.64
CA ALA A 88 10.16 0.10 1.43
C ALA A 88 9.28 1.11 0.70
N LEU A 89 7.99 0.84 0.61
CA LEU A 89 7.05 1.75 -0.02
C LEU A 89 6.99 3.09 0.71
N LEU A 90 6.84 3.04 2.02
CA LEU A 90 6.80 4.26 2.83
C LEU A 90 8.10 5.05 2.72
N THR A 91 9.23 4.37 2.79
CA THR A 91 10.52 5.01 2.66
C THR A 91 10.66 5.74 1.33
N CYS A 92 10.25 5.10 0.25
CA CYS A 92 10.27 5.72 -1.08
C CYS A 92 9.42 6.99 -1.11
N LEU A 93 8.21 6.92 -0.56
CA LEU A 93 7.28 8.04 -0.58
C LEU A 93 7.72 9.21 0.30
N GLN A 94 8.53 8.93 1.31
CA GLN A 94 9.01 9.96 2.22
C GLN A 94 10.30 10.63 1.77
N MET A 95 10.92 10.13 0.71
CA MET A 95 12.15 10.72 0.20
C MET A 95 11.92 11.97 -0.64
#